data_11c89f78d086bbc66381e47d564353e6
#
_entry.id   11c89f78d086bbc66381e47d564353e6
#
_cell.length_a   1.000
_cell.length_b   1.000
_cell.length_c   1.000
_cell.angle_alpha   90.00
_cell.angle_beta   90.00
_cell.angle_gamma   90.00
#
_symmetry.space_group_name_H-M   'P 1'
#
loop_
_entity.id
_entity.type
_entity.pdbx_description
1 polymer ?
#
loop_
_entity_poly.entity_id
_entity_poly.type
_entity_poly.pdbx_seq_one_letter_code
_entity_poly.pdbx_strand_id
1 'polypeptide(L)'
;MKKNYDKNIENLFNSYKNLFDNFNKVNNIIFINGDFLKENWKDASIILANSTCFSKELMNKIANKANNECKIGTIIITFTKRLSNLSNEWEFKKGFRRLMTWGIATVFVYRKNI
;
A
#
# COMPACT_ATOMS: atom_id res chain seq x y z
N MET A 1 20.46 23.02 13.71
CA MET A 1 20.27 21.77 12.92
C MET A 1 18.82 21.30 12.92
N LYS A 2 18.18 21.24 14.07
CA LYS A 2 16.79 20.81 14.18
C LYS A 2 15.81 21.70 13.39
N LYS A 3 16.01 23.00 13.42
CA LYS A 3 15.17 23.95 12.66
C LYS A 3 15.31 23.76 11.14
N ASN A 4 16.52 23.49 10.64
CA ASN A 4 16.75 23.29 9.21
C ASN A 4 16.13 21.98 8.73
N TYR A 5 16.18 20.94 9.55
CA TYR A 5 15.57 19.66 9.25
C TYR A 5 14.04 19.79 9.15
N ASP A 6 13.41 20.44 10.13
CA ASP A 6 11.95 20.63 10.15
C ASP A 6 11.50 21.48 8.96
N LYS A 7 12.23 22.51 8.61
CA LYS A 7 11.95 23.36 7.43
C LYS A 7 12.07 22.58 6.12
N ASN A 8 13.07 21.72 5.99
CA ASN A 8 13.26 20.91 4.80
C ASN A 8 12.12 19.91 4.63
N ILE A 9 11.66 19.29 5.72
CA ILE A 9 10.52 18.36 5.69
C ILE A 9 9.24 19.11 5.32
N GLU A 10 9.00 20.28 5.89
CA GLU A 10 7.83 21.10 5.57
C GLU A 10 7.83 21.52 4.10
N ASN A 11 8.96 21.97 3.58
CA ASN A 11 9.09 22.34 2.18
C ASN A 11 8.84 21.15 1.25
N LEU A 12 9.38 20.00 1.60
CA LEU A 12 9.19 18.76 0.84
C LEU A 12 7.72 18.36 0.84
N PHE A 13 7.08 18.39 2.00
CA PHE A 13 5.66 18.08 2.14
C PHE A 13 4.79 19.02 1.30
N ASN A 14 5.06 20.32 1.34
CA ASN A 14 4.33 21.30 0.55
C ASN A 14 4.51 21.08 -0.96
N SER A 15 5.71 20.70 -1.39
CA SER A 15 6.00 20.38 -2.79
C SER A 15 5.21 19.16 -3.25
N TYR A 16 5.18 18.10 -2.47
CA TYR A 16 4.39 16.90 -2.77
C TYR A 16 2.90 17.20 -2.77
N LYS A 17 2.42 17.98 -1.81
CA LYS A 17 1.01 18.36 -1.75
C LYS A 17 0.57 19.09 -3.01
N ASN A 18 1.35 20.04 -3.47
CA ASN A 18 1.06 20.78 -4.70
C ASN A 18 1.05 19.86 -5.92
N LEU A 19 2.01 18.96 -6.01
CA LEU A 19 2.07 17.98 -7.08
C LEU A 19 0.81 17.09 -7.08
N PHE A 20 0.41 16.61 -5.92
CA PHE A 20 -0.76 15.77 -5.76
C PHE A 20 -2.05 16.50 -6.08
N ASP A 21 -2.19 17.76 -5.67
CA ASP A 21 -3.35 18.57 -6.00
C ASP A 21 -3.48 18.77 -7.52
N ASN A 22 -2.36 18.95 -8.21
CA ASN A 22 -2.35 19.05 -9.66
C ASN A 22 -2.73 17.72 -10.32
N PHE A 23 -2.24 16.61 -9.83
CA PHE A 23 -2.58 15.27 -10.31
C PHE A 23 -4.07 14.96 -10.12
N ASN A 24 -4.67 15.36 -9.00
CA ASN A 24 -6.09 15.18 -8.76
C ASN A 24 -6.96 15.84 -9.81
N LYS A 25 -6.54 17.02 -10.28
CA LYS A 25 -7.29 17.75 -11.31
C LYS A 25 -7.23 17.08 -12.68
N VAL A 26 -6.10 16.43 -12.99
CA VAL A 26 -5.83 15.93 -14.35
C VAL A 26 -6.00 14.42 -14.43
N ASN A 27 -5.66 13.68 -13.38
CA ASN A 27 -5.55 12.22 -13.38
C ASN A 27 -6.51 11.53 -12.40
N ASN A 28 -7.44 12.26 -11.79
CA ASN A 28 -8.41 11.72 -10.83
C ASN A 28 -7.73 10.98 -9.64
N ILE A 29 -6.64 11.54 -9.11
CA ILE A 29 -5.99 11.02 -7.91
C ILE A 29 -6.67 11.63 -6.69
N ILE A 30 -7.10 10.77 -5.76
CA ILE A 30 -7.76 11.18 -4.53
C ILE A 30 -6.89 10.80 -3.35
N PHE A 31 -6.62 11.77 -2.45
CA PHE A 31 -5.94 11.52 -1.18
C PHE A 31 -6.96 11.46 -0.06
N ILE A 32 -6.91 10.39 0.71
CA ILE A 32 -7.82 10.17 1.83
C ILE A 32 -6.97 10.08 3.10
N ASN A 33 -7.20 10.98 4.05
CA ASN A 33 -6.61 10.90 5.37
C ASN A 33 -7.57 10.18 6.30
N GLY A 34 -7.33 8.89 6.51
CA GLY A 34 -8.22 8.06 7.32
C GLY A 34 -7.69 6.65 7.49
N ASP A 35 -8.56 5.78 7.95
CA ASP A 35 -8.25 4.36 8.15
C ASP A 35 -8.55 3.58 6.87
N PHE A 36 -7.50 3.05 6.23
CA PHE A 36 -7.66 2.31 4.98
C PHE A 36 -8.49 1.03 5.15
N LEU A 37 -8.58 0.48 6.34
CA LEU A 37 -9.45 -0.68 6.61
C LEU A 37 -10.95 -0.34 6.52
N LYS A 38 -11.29 0.94 6.59
CA LYS A 38 -12.67 1.42 6.46
C LYS A 38 -13.03 1.85 5.05
N GLU A 39 -12.06 1.92 4.16
CA GLU A 39 -12.30 2.24 2.77
C GLU A 39 -12.81 1.04 1.99
N ASN A 40 -13.49 1.30 0.88
CA ASN A 40 -14.00 0.24 0.01
C ASN A 40 -12.92 -0.21 -0.98
N TRP A 41 -12.62 -1.52 -0.99
CA TRP A 41 -11.62 -2.09 -1.89
C TRP A 41 -12.23 -2.85 -3.08
N LYS A 42 -13.54 -2.82 -3.26
CA LYS A 42 -14.23 -3.61 -4.30
C LYS A 42 -13.80 -3.27 -5.71
N ASP A 43 -13.52 -2.02 -5.97
CA ASP A 43 -13.15 -1.55 -7.31
C ASP A 43 -11.64 -1.47 -7.54
N ALA A 44 -10.85 -1.82 -6.54
CA ALA A 44 -9.40 -1.77 -6.65
C ALA A 44 -8.88 -2.81 -7.64
N SER A 45 -7.97 -2.41 -8.51
CA SER A 45 -7.26 -3.31 -9.41
C SER A 45 -5.88 -3.65 -8.88
N ILE A 46 -5.22 -2.69 -8.23
CA ILE A 46 -3.92 -2.87 -7.59
C ILE A 46 -3.97 -2.21 -6.22
N ILE A 47 -3.54 -2.94 -5.20
CA ILE A 47 -3.39 -2.44 -3.84
C ILE A 47 -1.93 -2.57 -3.45
N LEU A 48 -1.32 -1.45 -3.09
CA LEU A 48 0.06 -1.42 -2.62
C LEU A 48 0.07 -1.07 -1.14
N ALA A 49 0.58 -1.96 -0.31
CA ALA A 49 0.73 -1.72 1.12
C ALA A 49 2.21 -1.64 1.48
N ASN A 50 2.64 -0.47 1.94
CA ASN A 50 3.98 -0.29 2.47
C ASN A 50 4.04 -0.83 3.90
N SER A 51 4.13 -2.14 4.02
CA SER A 51 3.82 -2.91 5.22
C SER A 51 5.03 -3.29 6.07
N THR A 52 6.21 -2.73 5.81
CA THR A 52 7.45 -3.09 6.53
C THR A 52 7.28 -3.02 8.05
N CYS A 53 6.57 -2.02 8.55
CA CYS A 53 6.36 -1.81 9.99
C CYS A 53 5.00 -2.27 10.50
N PHE A 54 4.21 -2.94 9.68
CA PHE A 54 2.88 -3.40 10.10
C PHE A 54 2.98 -4.60 11.04
N SER A 55 2.10 -4.66 12.04
CA SER A 55 2.00 -5.80 12.93
C SER A 55 1.38 -7.01 12.21
N LYS A 56 1.61 -8.19 12.74
CA LYS A 56 0.95 -9.42 12.25
C LYS A 56 -0.56 -9.30 12.30
N GLU A 57 -1.08 -8.69 13.38
CA GLU A 57 -2.51 -8.44 13.53
C GLU A 57 -3.06 -7.57 12.40
N LEU A 58 -2.38 -6.48 12.08
CA LEU A 58 -2.78 -5.60 10.99
C LEU A 58 -2.73 -6.33 9.65
N MET A 59 -1.69 -7.11 9.41
CA MET A 59 -1.58 -7.90 8.18
C MET A 59 -2.74 -8.90 8.05
N ASN A 60 -3.17 -9.50 9.14
CA ASN A 60 -4.33 -10.41 9.15
C ASN A 60 -5.62 -9.66 8.82
N LYS A 61 -5.79 -8.45 9.34
CA LYS A 61 -6.96 -7.60 9.03
C LYS A 61 -6.98 -7.22 7.54
N ILE A 62 -5.83 -6.91 6.99
CA ILE A 62 -5.70 -6.62 5.55
C ILE A 62 -6.09 -7.85 4.73
N ALA A 63 -5.59 -9.02 5.08
CA ALA A 63 -5.91 -10.26 4.37
C ALA A 63 -7.41 -10.58 4.44
N ASN A 64 -8.04 -10.44 5.60
CA ASN A 64 -9.47 -10.67 5.76
C ASN A 64 -10.30 -9.71 4.91
N LYS A 65 -9.94 -8.44 4.90
CA LYS A 65 -10.62 -7.45 4.08
C LYS A 65 -10.46 -7.76 2.59
N ALA A 66 -9.26 -8.14 2.17
CA ALA A 66 -8.99 -8.51 0.80
C ALA A 66 -9.81 -9.73 0.37
N ASN A 67 -9.90 -10.75 1.23
CA ASN A 67 -10.72 -11.94 0.97
C ASN A 67 -12.19 -11.58 0.75
N ASN A 68 -12.71 -10.62 1.52
CA ASN A 68 -14.13 -10.29 1.51
C ASN A 68 -14.52 -9.27 0.44
N GLU A 69 -13.62 -8.37 0.04
CA GLU A 69 -13.97 -7.23 -0.80
C GLU A 69 -13.36 -7.24 -2.18
N CYS A 70 -12.13 -7.73 -2.33
CA CYS A 70 -11.43 -7.60 -3.62
C CYS A 70 -12.09 -8.43 -4.72
N LYS A 71 -12.17 -7.84 -5.90
CA LYS A 71 -12.68 -8.52 -7.09
C LYS A 71 -11.63 -9.45 -7.68
N ILE A 72 -12.07 -10.37 -8.53
CA ILE A 72 -11.17 -11.24 -9.31
C ILE A 72 -10.25 -10.38 -10.16
N GLY A 73 -8.97 -10.72 -10.18
CA GLY A 73 -7.94 -9.99 -10.91
C GLY A 73 -7.22 -8.94 -10.11
N THR A 74 -7.69 -8.60 -8.90
CA THR A 74 -7.01 -7.64 -8.03
C THR A 74 -5.61 -8.16 -7.66
N ILE A 75 -4.63 -7.27 -7.75
CA ILE A 75 -3.26 -7.55 -7.35
C ILE A 75 -2.99 -6.82 -6.04
N ILE A 76 -2.40 -7.52 -5.07
CA ILE A 76 -1.92 -6.93 -3.82
C ILE A 76 -0.41 -7.08 -3.77
N ILE A 77 0.26 -5.98 -3.42
CA ILE A 77 1.70 -5.94 -3.24
C ILE A 77 1.98 -5.51 -1.80
N THR A 78 2.77 -6.31 -1.08
CA THR A 78 3.20 -5.98 0.28
C THR A 78 4.72 -5.98 0.38
N PHE A 79 5.24 -5.29 1.39
CA PHE A 79 6.69 -5.23 1.65
C PHE A 79 7.00 -5.90 2.98
N THR A 80 8.06 -6.72 3.01
CA THR A 80 8.63 -7.37 4.20
C THR A 80 7.71 -8.40 4.85
N LYS A 81 6.41 -8.12 4.91
CA LYS A 81 5.42 -8.97 5.59
C LYS A 81 4.57 -9.70 4.57
N ARG A 82 4.37 -10.99 4.77
CA ARG A 82 3.50 -11.81 3.92
C ARG A 82 2.05 -11.76 4.44
N LEU A 83 1.11 -11.94 3.51
CA LEU A 83 -0.30 -12.10 3.83
C LEU A 83 -0.60 -13.60 3.97
N SER A 84 -0.46 -14.13 5.19
CA SER A 84 -0.62 -15.57 5.43
C SER A 84 -2.08 -16.05 5.50
N ASN A 85 -3.02 -15.14 5.71
CA ASN A 85 -4.44 -15.45 5.86
C ASN A 85 -5.27 -15.20 4.60
N LEU A 86 -4.64 -15.03 3.46
CA LEU A 86 -5.36 -14.98 2.19
C LEU A 86 -5.97 -16.36 1.90
N SER A 87 -7.22 -16.36 1.39
CA SER A 87 -7.89 -17.59 1.01
C SER A 87 -7.22 -18.24 -0.21
N ASN A 88 -7.57 -19.48 -0.51
CA ASN A 88 -7.06 -20.19 -1.69
C ASN A 88 -7.55 -19.62 -3.02
N GLU A 89 -8.43 -18.63 -2.99
CA GLU A 89 -8.81 -17.85 -4.17
C GLU A 89 -7.67 -16.94 -4.66
N TRP A 90 -6.71 -16.68 -3.81
CA TRP A 90 -5.53 -15.87 -4.12
C TRP A 90 -4.35 -16.75 -4.49
N GLU A 91 -3.62 -16.33 -5.51
CA GLU A 91 -2.36 -16.94 -5.90
C GLU A 91 -1.20 -16.05 -5.51
N PHE A 92 -0.20 -16.63 -4.84
CA PHE A 92 1.08 -15.99 -4.63
C PHE A 92 1.85 -16.01 -5.94
N LYS A 93 2.07 -14.85 -6.55
CA LYS A 93 2.72 -14.76 -7.86
C LYS A 93 4.23 -14.80 -7.76
N LYS A 94 4.81 -13.99 -6.87
CA LYS A 94 6.25 -13.96 -6.65
C LYS A 94 6.63 -13.14 -5.43
N GLY A 95 7.83 -13.47 -4.88
CA GLY A 95 8.53 -12.67 -3.91
C GLY A 95 9.91 -12.32 -4.46
N PHE A 96 10.35 -11.10 -4.27
CA PHE A 96 11.67 -10.67 -4.71
C PHE A 96 12.20 -9.57 -3.79
N ARG A 97 13.53 -9.40 -3.79
CA ARG A 97 14.18 -8.38 -2.95
C ARG A 97 14.41 -7.13 -3.77
N ARG A 98 14.19 -5.97 -3.11
CA ARG A 98 14.45 -4.67 -3.71
C ARG A 98 15.21 -3.78 -2.74
N LEU A 99 16.12 -2.97 -3.28
CA LEU A 99 16.80 -1.94 -2.52
C LEU A 99 15.86 -0.75 -2.38
N MET A 100 15.55 -0.40 -1.13
CA MET A 100 14.77 0.77 -0.77
C MET A 100 15.69 1.81 -0.15
N THR A 101 15.19 3.03 0.08
CA THR A 101 15.97 4.08 0.71
C THR A 101 16.41 3.73 2.13
N TRP A 102 15.65 2.86 2.82
CA TRP A 102 15.94 2.42 4.19
C TRP A 102 16.65 1.07 4.26
N GLY A 103 16.94 0.42 3.14
CA GLY A 103 17.58 -0.89 3.10
C GLY A 103 16.92 -1.83 2.11
N ILE A 104 17.18 -3.13 2.25
CA ILE A 104 16.62 -4.16 1.38
C ILE A 104 15.30 -4.65 1.95
N ALA A 105 14.25 -4.64 1.14
CA ALA A 105 12.94 -5.19 1.50
C ALA A 105 12.55 -6.31 0.55
N THR A 106 11.85 -7.31 1.06
CA THR A 106 11.22 -8.33 0.22
C THR A 106 9.84 -7.83 -0.21
N VAL A 107 9.58 -7.92 -1.51
CA VAL A 107 8.31 -7.54 -2.11
C VAL A 107 7.52 -8.80 -2.41
N PHE A 108 6.28 -8.88 -1.94
CA PHE A 108 5.38 -10.02 -2.18
C PHE A 108 4.22 -9.58 -3.05
N VAL A 109 3.93 -10.37 -4.09
CA VAL A 109 2.87 -10.06 -5.06
C VAL A 109 1.84 -11.20 -5.06
N TYR A 110 0.58 -10.84 -4.91
CA TYR A 110 -0.55 -11.78 -4.89
C TYR A 110 -1.60 -11.33 -5.91
N ARG A 111 -2.30 -12.29 -6.50
CA ARG A 111 -3.40 -12.00 -7.42
C ARG A 111 -4.61 -12.85 -7.05
N LYS A 112 -5.79 -12.25 -7.06
CA LYS A 112 -7.04 -12.97 -6.85
C LYS A 112 -7.48 -13.61 -8.17
N ASN A 113 -7.54 -14.93 -8.20
CA ASN A 113 -7.84 -15.70 -9.42
C ASN A 113 -9.30 -16.16 -9.49
N ILE A 114 -9.97 -16.24 -8.34
CA ILE A 114 -11.34 -16.77 -8.29
C ILE A 114 -12.25 -15.80 -7.53
#